data_3eca7e7474708b4ab7288acded1f7329
#
_entry.id   3eca7e7474708b4ab7288acded1f7329
#
_cell.length_a   1.000
_cell.length_b   1.000
_cell.length_c   1.000
_cell.angle_alpha   90.00
_cell.angle_beta   90.00
_cell.angle_gamma   90.00
#
_symmetry.space_group_name_H-M   'P 1'
#
loop_
_entity.id
_entity.type
_entity.pdbx_description
1 polymer ?
#
loop_
_entity_poly.entity_id
_entity_poly.type
_entity_poly.pdbx_seq_one_letter_code
_entity_poly.pdbx_strand_id
1 'polypeptide(L)'
;METKDILFNLRTKAKLSQDELAEKMFVTRQAVSRWENGDTIPNTETLKLLSKLFDVSINTLLGSPRKLICQCCGMPLEDSIISKEKDGAPNEDYCKWCYADGEYMYSNMDDLIDVCVKNMTNDEHSEDEVRSYLLKTLPKLDYWKRYKELGGNKAFEEFKSTLIDEINALNIEGMPKLTKLNSLVGSYINLEYRLPNGNTAKFLDDNATYIGNQL
;
A
#
# COMPACT_ATOMS: atom_id res chain seq x y z
N MET A 1 -4.54 8.54 -24.28
CA MET A 1 -3.25 9.13 -24.71
C MET A 1 -2.25 8.00 -24.76
N GLU A 2 -1.38 7.96 -25.76
CA GLU A 2 -0.38 6.88 -25.87
C GLU A 2 0.85 7.16 -25.00
N THR A 3 1.59 6.13 -24.62
CA THR A 3 2.81 6.25 -23.80
C THR A 3 3.79 7.28 -24.31
N LYS A 4 3.98 7.36 -25.65
CA LYS A 4 4.87 8.33 -26.29
C LYS A 4 4.50 9.79 -25.98
N ASP A 5 3.19 10.11 -26.07
CA ASP A 5 2.68 11.45 -25.83
C ASP A 5 2.81 11.83 -24.35
N ILE A 6 2.55 10.85 -23.47
CA ILE A 6 2.65 11.04 -22.03
C ILE A 6 4.09 11.32 -21.62
N LEU A 7 5.04 10.54 -22.10
CA LEU A 7 6.47 10.72 -21.81
C LEU A 7 6.97 12.08 -22.30
N PHE A 8 6.65 12.44 -23.55
CA PHE A 8 6.98 13.74 -24.09
C PHE A 8 6.43 14.90 -23.24
N ASN A 9 5.15 14.81 -22.86
CA ASN A 9 4.49 15.84 -22.06
C ASN A 9 5.10 15.95 -20.65
N LEU A 10 5.35 14.82 -19.96
CA LEU A 10 5.95 14.80 -18.63
C LEU A 10 7.36 15.37 -18.64
N ARG A 11 8.20 14.96 -19.61
CA ARG A 11 9.55 15.50 -19.77
C ARG A 11 9.53 17.00 -20.03
N THR A 12 8.69 17.45 -20.95
CA THR A 12 8.58 18.86 -21.32
C THR A 12 8.07 19.71 -20.14
N LYS A 13 7.07 19.21 -19.40
CA LYS A 13 6.56 19.85 -18.19
C LYS A 13 7.64 19.97 -17.11
N ALA A 14 8.48 18.95 -16.98
CA ALA A 14 9.64 18.95 -16.09
C ALA A 14 10.82 19.80 -16.62
N LYS A 15 10.70 20.40 -17.81
CA LYS A 15 11.74 21.20 -18.47
C LYS A 15 13.06 20.43 -18.71
N LEU A 16 12.98 19.13 -18.92
CA LEU A 16 14.12 18.29 -19.21
C LEU A 16 14.31 18.16 -20.74
N SER A 17 15.55 18.21 -21.20
CA SER A 17 15.94 17.75 -22.54
C SER A 17 15.89 16.22 -22.63
N GLN A 18 15.96 15.65 -23.83
CA GLN A 18 16.08 14.19 -23.99
C GLN A 18 17.39 13.65 -23.42
N ASP A 19 18.47 14.44 -23.47
CA ASP A 19 19.77 14.09 -22.90
C ASP A 19 19.71 14.03 -21.37
N GLU A 20 19.13 15.03 -20.72
CA GLU A 20 18.98 15.06 -19.27
C GLU A 20 18.05 13.95 -18.76
N LEU A 21 16.98 13.62 -19.49
CA LEU A 21 16.14 12.47 -19.13
C LEU A 21 16.91 11.16 -19.30
N ALA A 22 17.68 11.02 -20.37
CA ALA A 22 18.48 9.83 -20.62
C ALA A 22 19.52 9.61 -19.50
N GLU A 23 20.20 10.66 -19.06
CA GLU A 23 21.15 10.60 -17.94
C GLU A 23 20.47 10.12 -16.64
N LYS A 24 19.30 10.71 -16.29
CA LYS A 24 18.53 10.33 -15.12
C LYS A 24 18.03 8.87 -15.15
N MET A 25 17.75 8.37 -16.34
CA MET A 25 17.25 7.00 -16.57
C MET A 25 18.37 5.99 -16.84
N PHE A 26 19.63 6.41 -16.86
CA PHE A 26 20.81 5.57 -17.16
C PHE A 26 20.69 4.89 -18.53
N VAL A 27 20.18 5.59 -19.53
CA VAL A 27 20.00 5.12 -20.92
C VAL A 27 20.62 6.08 -21.92
N THR A 28 20.60 5.75 -23.22
CA THR A 28 21.06 6.64 -24.27
C THR A 28 19.95 7.63 -24.66
N ARG A 29 20.32 8.80 -25.16
CA ARG A 29 19.36 9.76 -25.75
C ARG A 29 18.51 9.14 -26.85
N GLN A 30 19.10 8.24 -27.68
CA GLN A 30 18.37 7.54 -28.71
C GLN A 30 17.24 6.66 -28.16
N ALA A 31 17.41 6.08 -26.96
CA ALA A 31 16.34 5.31 -26.31
C ALA A 31 15.16 6.23 -25.95
N VAL A 32 15.42 7.39 -25.34
CA VAL A 32 14.39 8.39 -25.05
C VAL A 32 13.69 8.86 -26.32
N SER A 33 14.44 9.16 -27.37
CA SER A 33 13.88 9.57 -28.68
C SER A 33 12.95 8.48 -29.25
N ARG A 34 13.33 7.20 -29.19
CA ARG A 34 12.49 6.08 -29.65
C ARG A 34 11.19 5.94 -28.83
N TRP A 35 11.25 6.17 -27.53
CA TRP A 35 10.03 6.14 -26.69
C TRP A 35 9.07 7.25 -27.06
N GLU A 36 9.57 8.47 -27.28
CA GLU A 36 8.76 9.64 -27.64
C GLU A 36 8.25 9.61 -29.09
N ASN A 37 8.91 8.87 -29.97
CA ASN A 37 8.41 8.61 -31.33
C ASN A 37 7.42 7.43 -31.37
N GLY A 38 7.37 6.61 -30.33
CA GLY A 38 6.54 5.41 -30.28
C GLY A 38 7.16 4.18 -30.92
N ASP A 39 8.47 4.23 -31.29
CA ASP A 39 9.19 3.10 -31.89
C ASP A 39 9.36 1.95 -30.90
N THR A 40 9.52 2.29 -29.61
CA THR A 40 9.65 1.34 -28.50
C THR A 40 9.00 1.87 -27.23
N ILE A 41 8.72 0.97 -26.29
CA ILE A 41 8.23 1.31 -24.94
C ILE A 41 9.37 1.05 -23.93
N PRO A 42 9.54 1.91 -22.90
CA PRO A 42 10.49 1.63 -21.84
C PRO A 42 10.23 0.27 -21.18
N ASN A 43 11.28 -0.44 -20.78
CA ASN A 43 11.13 -1.68 -20.03
C ASN A 43 10.61 -1.42 -18.60
N THR A 44 10.22 -2.47 -17.87
CA THR A 44 9.62 -2.37 -16.54
C THR A 44 10.49 -1.59 -15.55
N GLU A 45 11.79 -1.81 -15.53
CA GLU A 45 12.70 -1.12 -14.61
C GLU A 45 12.79 0.38 -14.96
N THR A 46 12.85 0.72 -16.22
CA THR A 46 12.82 2.11 -16.65
C THR A 46 11.47 2.77 -16.34
N LEU A 47 10.35 2.04 -16.51
CA LEU A 47 9.01 2.56 -16.13
C LEU A 47 8.93 2.86 -14.63
N LYS A 48 9.51 2.06 -13.76
CA LYS A 48 9.60 2.33 -12.31
C LYS A 48 10.39 3.61 -12.03
N LEU A 49 11.53 3.79 -12.70
CA LEU A 49 12.33 5.01 -12.54
C LEU A 49 11.59 6.26 -13.07
N LEU A 50 10.91 6.16 -14.21
CA LEU A 50 10.10 7.25 -14.77
C LEU A 50 8.91 7.59 -13.86
N SER A 51 8.24 6.57 -13.34
CA SER A 51 7.14 6.72 -12.37
C SER A 51 7.59 7.51 -11.13
N LYS A 52 8.72 7.15 -10.58
CA LYS A 52 9.32 7.85 -9.44
C LYS A 52 9.79 9.27 -9.78
N LEU A 53 10.43 9.46 -10.93
CA LEU A 53 10.93 10.77 -11.37
C LEU A 53 9.80 11.78 -11.58
N PHE A 54 8.71 11.35 -12.24
CA PHE A 54 7.60 12.22 -12.61
C PHE A 54 6.45 12.21 -11.61
N ASP A 55 6.55 11.40 -10.58
CA ASP A 55 5.51 11.24 -9.54
C ASP A 55 4.13 10.88 -10.12
N VAL A 56 4.12 9.91 -11.03
CA VAL A 56 2.91 9.36 -11.65
C VAL A 56 2.95 7.83 -11.61
N SER A 57 1.79 7.18 -11.62
CA SER A 57 1.71 5.72 -11.65
C SER A 57 2.27 5.15 -12.97
N ILE A 58 2.74 3.90 -12.95
CA ILE A 58 3.10 3.17 -14.17
C ILE A 58 1.85 3.02 -15.05
N ASN A 59 0.67 2.84 -14.45
CA ASN A 59 -0.59 2.81 -15.16
C ASN A 59 -0.82 4.10 -15.98
N THR A 60 -0.53 5.26 -15.39
CA THR A 60 -0.59 6.55 -16.11
C THR A 60 0.42 6.61 -17.24
N LEU A 61 1.68 6.19 -17.04
CA LEU A 61 2.70 6.14 -18.08
C LEU A 61 2.29 5.26 -19.28
N LEU A 62 1.52 4.21 -19.02
CA LEU A 62 1.00 3.28 -20.04
C LEU A 62 -0.36 3.73 -20.63
N GLY A 63 -0.84 4.91 -20.33
CA GLY A 63 -2.11 5.44 -20.86
C GLY A 63 -3.34 5.07 -20.05
N SER A 64 -3.18 4.69 -18.80
CA SER A 64 -4.25 4.34 -17.86
C SER A 64 -5.15 3.18 -18.33
N PRO A 65 -4.58 2.04 -18.75
CA PRO A 65 -5.37 0.92 -19.25
C PRO A 65 -6.23 0.26 -18.17
N ARG A 66 -5.93 0.48 -16.87
CA ARG A 66 -6.66 -0.09 -15.73
C ARG A 66 -7.35 0.99 -14.91
N LYS A 67 -8.52 0.68 -14.37
CA LYS A 67 -9.12 1.47 -13.29
C LYS A 67 -8.51 1.00 -11.98
N LEU A 68 -7.63 1.81 -11.41
CA LEU A 68 -7.01 1.51 -10.13
C LEU A 68 -7.99 1.83 -8.99
N ILE A 69 -8.05 0.95 -8.00
CA ILE A 69 -8.79 1.15 -6.76
C ILE A 69 -7.91 0.79 -5.56
N CYS A 70 -8.07 1.50 -4.47
CA CYS A 70 -7.37 1.21 -3.22
C CYS A 70 -7.79 -0.16 -2.68
N GLN A 71 -6.84 -1.06 -2.49
CA GLN A 71 -7.07 -2.41 -2.00
C GLN A 71 -7.39 -2.48 -0.50
N CYS A 72 -7.41 -1.34 0.19
CA CYS A 72 -7.81 -1.23 1.59
C CYS A 72 -9.22 -0.63 1.73
N CYS A 73 -9.49 0.57 1.15
CA CYS A 73 -10.78 1.24 1.31
C CYS A 73 -11.68 1.22 0.05
N GLY A 74 -11.18 0.75 -1.08
CA GLY A 74 -11.94 0.63 -2.33
C GLY A 74 -12.13 1.92 -3.12
N MET A 75 -11.59 3.05 -2.67
CA MET A 75 -11.71 4.30 -3.42
C MET A 75 -10.93 4.24 -4.75
N PRO A 76 -11.42 4.91 -5.81
CA PRO A 76 -10.65 5.07 -7.05
C PRO A 76 -9.30 5.76 -6.77
N LEU A 77 -8.26 5.33 -7.49
CA LEU A 77 -6.91 5.89 -7.37
C LEU A 77 -6.57 6.76 -8.58
N GLU A 78 -6.08 7.95 -8.29
CA GLU A 78 -5.48 8.89 -9.22
C GLU A 78 -4.07 9.25 -8.72
N ASP A 79 -3.17 9.73 -9.60
CA ASP A 79 -1.78 10.03 -9.24
C ASP A 79 -1.65 10.97 -8.02
N SER A 80 -2.61 11.88 -7.83
CA SER A 80 -2.63 12.83 -6.70
C SER A 80 -2.90 12.21 -5.32
N ILE A 81 -3.46 11.00 -5.31
CA ILE A 81 -3.89 10.30 -4.09
C ILE A 81 -3.28 8.91 -3.91
N ILE A 82 -2.56 8.42 -4.90
CA ILE A 82 -1.76 7.20 -4.80
C ILE A 82 -0.75 7.35 -3.67
N SER A 83 -0.58 6.31 -2.87
CA SER A 83 0.41 6.24 -1.81
C SER A 83 1.82 6.09 -2.35
N LYS A 84 2.80 6.18 -1.46
CA LYS A 84 4.22 6.03 -1.81
C LYS A 84 4.90 5.02 -0.91
N GLU A 85 5.85 4.31 -1.50
CA GLU A 85 6.79 3.47 -0.77
C GLU A 85 7.84 4.35 -0.03
N LYS A 86 8.57 3.77 0.92
CA LYS A 86 9.64 4.46 1.66
C LYS A 86 10.70 5.11 0.78
N ASP A 87 10.92 4.56 -0.41
CA ASP A 87 11.86 5.08 -1.39
C ASP A 87 11.25 6.16 -2.30
N GLY A 88 9.97 6.51 -2.07
CA GLY A 88 9.21 7.50 -2.82
C GLY A 88 8.57 6.99 -4.12
N ALA A 89 8.67 5.70 -4.43
CA ALA A 89 7.99 5.12 -5.59
C ALA A 89 6.47 5.11 -5.38
N PRO A 90 5.64 5.47 -6.40
CA PRO A 90 4.19 5.35 -6.33
C PRO A 90 3.75 3.90 -6.10
N ASN A 91 2.80 3.69 -5.18
CA ASN A 91 2.17 2.40 -4.91
C ASN A 91 0.75 2.40 -5.49
N GLU A 92 0.54 1.66 -6.58
CA GLU A 92 -0.74 1.62 -7.31
C GLU A 92 -1.86 0.84 -6.59
N ASP A 93 -1.56 0.19 -5.47
CA ASP A 93 -2.52 -0.65 -4.75
C ASP A 93 -3.24 0.10 -3.63
N TYR A 94 -2.68 1.23 -3.15
CA TYR A 94 -3.22 1.93 -1.98
C TYR A 94 -3.30 3.44 -2.18
N CYS A 95 -4.27 4.07 -1.51
CA CYS A 95 -4.30 5.51 -1.37
C CYS A 95 -3.43 5.96 -0.18
N LYS A 96 -3.01 7.23 -0.20
CA LYS A 96 -2.16 7.85 0.83
C LYS A 96 -2.78 7.89 2.24
N TRP A 97 -4.09 7.66 2.37
CA TRP A 97 -4.78 7.58 3.66
C TRP A 97 -4.84 6.16 4.23
N CYS A 98 -4.62 5.15 3.40
CA CYS A 98 -4.58 3.75 3.83
C CYS A 98 -3.16 3.21 3.97
N TYR A 99 -2.23 3.79 3.22
CA TYR A 99 -0.82 3.42 3.24
C TYR A 99 0.05 4.65 2.99
N ALA A 100 1.01 4.93 3.84
CA ALA A 100 1.92 6.05 3.71
C ALA A 100 3.31 5.69 4.26
N ASP A 101 4.35 6.11 3.58
CA ASP A 101 5.75 5.91 3.98
C ASP A 101 6.13 4.46 4.32
N GLY A 102 5.49 3.53 3.63
CA GLY A 102 5.68 2.11 3.85
C GLY A 102 4.84 1.54 5.00
N GLU A 103 3.82 2.24 5.51
CA GLU A 103 3.00 1.85 6.66
C GLU A 103 1.52 1.84 6.37
N TYR A 104 0.81 0.79 6.87
CA TYR A 104 -0.64 0.74 6.81
C TYR A 104 -1.26 1.53 7.95
N MET A 105 -2.26 2.36 7.64
CA MET A 105 -2.94 3.20 8.61
C MET A 105 -4.04 2.46 9.38
N TYR A 106 -4.54 1.35 8.83
CA TYR A 106 -5.64 0.59 9.42
C TYR A 106 -5.24 -0.88 9.58
N SER A 107 -5.36 -1.38 10.79
CA SER A 107 -5.23 -2.79 11.15
C SER A 107 -6.58 -3.43 11.48
N ASN A 108 -7.63 -2.61 11.67
CA ASN A 108 -8.98 -3.01 12.00
C ASN A 108 -9.95 -2.50 10.93
N MET A 109 -10.80 -3.39 10.42
CA MET A 109 -11.78 -3.05 9.39
C MET A 109 -12.87 -2.11 9.93
N ASP A 110 -13.28 -2.27 11.19
CA ASP A 110 -14.34 -1.44 11.79
C ASP A 110 -13.88 0.00 11.93
N ASP A 111 -12.63 0.25 12.32
CA ASP A 111 -12.05 1.60 12.38
C ASP A 111 -12.05 2.28 11.00
N LEU A 112 -11.71 1.53 9.95
CA LEU A 112 -11.78 2.03 8.57
C LEU A 112 -13.23 2.33 8.18
N ILE A 113 -14.18 1.43 8.51
CA ILE A 113 -15.60 1.63 8.21
C ILE A 113 -16.11 2.91 8.87
N ASP A 114 -15.79 3.15 10.13
CA ASP A 114 -16.25 4.34 10.85
C ASP A 114 -15.71 5.64 10.22
N VAL A 115 -14.43 5.63 9.81
CA VAL A 115 -13.84 6.77 9.09
C VAL A 115 -14.51 6.96 7.72
N CYS A 116 -14.74 5.87 6.97
CA CYS A 116 -15.40 5.94 5.67
C CYS A 116 -16.85 6.42 5.79
N VAL A 117 -17.62 5.90 6.75
CA VAL A 117 -19.00 6.33 7.00
C VAL A 117 -19.03 7.83 7.25
N LYS A 118 -18.19 8.33 8.15
CA LYS A 118 -18.11 9.77 8.47
C LYS A 118 -17.83 10.66 7.25
N ASN A 119 -17.08 10.16 6.27
CA ASN A 119 -16.67 10.95 5.09
C ASN A 119 -17.56 10.72 3.86
N MET A 120 -18.30 9.63 3.78
CA MET A 120 -19.12 9.27 2.62
C MET A 120 -20.62 9.55 2.83
N THR A 121 -21.07 9.69 4.07
CA THR A 121 -22.46 10.05 4.38
C THR A 121 -22.76 11.48 3.91
N ASN A 122 -23.86 11.64 3.21
CA ASN A 122 -24.38 12.90 2.70
C ASN A 122 -25.92 12.84 2.54
N ASP A 123 -26.53 13.86 1.94
CA ASP A 123 -28.00 13.92 1.76
C ASP A 123 -28.55 12.79 0.85
N GLU A 124 -27.72 12.18 0.00
CA GLU A 124 -28.11 11.11 -0.93
C GLU A 124 -27.83 9.71 -0.36
N HIS A 125 -26.88 9.59 0.60
CA HIS A 125 -26.43 8.32 1.18
C HIS A 125 -26.40 8.40 2.70
N SER A 126 -27.28 7.65 3.34
CA SER A 126 -27.36 7.54 4.80
C SER A 126 -26.18 6.73 5.37
N GLU A 127 -25.90 6.89 6.66
CA GLU A 127 -24.87 6.14 7.38
C GLU A 127 -25.06 4.63 7.26
N ASP A 128 -26.31 4.14 7.39
CA ASP A 128 -26.64 2.71 7.31
C ASP A 128 -26.38 2.15 5.90
N GLU A 129 -26.70 2.90 4.86
CA GLU A 129 -26.42 2.50 3.47
C GLU A 129 -24.94 2.44 3.20
N VAL A 130 -24.17 3.46 3.62
CA VAL A 130 -22.71 3.49 3.48
C VAL A 130 -22.09 2.33 4.23
N ARG A 131 -22.46 2.10 5.48
CA ARG A 131 -21.96 0.99 6.30
C ARG A 131 -22.25 -0.36 5.66
N SER A 132 -23.49 -0.55 5.21
CA SER A 132 -23.92 -1.78 4.52
C SER A 132 -23.13 -2.03 3.23
N TYR A 133 -22.84 -0.98 2.47
CA TYR A 133 -22.01 -1.04 1.27
C TYR A 133 -20.58 -1.45 1.61
N LEU A 134 -19.97 -0.82 2.60
CA LEU A 134 -18.58 -1.09 3.01
C LEU A 134 -18.42 -2.53 3.53
N LEU A 135 -19.34 -3.01 4.38
CA LEU A 135 -19.33 -4.38 4.89
C LEU A 135 -19.40 -5.45 3.79
N LYS A 136 -20.02 -5.12 2.65
CA LYS A 136 -20.09 -6.01 1.47
C LYS A 136 -18.86 -5.89 0.56
N THR A 137 -18.20 -4.74 0.56
CA THR A 137 -17.15 -4.41 -0.41
C THR A 137 -15.75 -4.66 0.16
N LEU A 138 -15.45 -4.18 1.36
CA LEU A 138 -14.13 -4.26 1.95
C LEU A 138 -13.59 -5.70 2.05
N PRO A 139 -14.37 -6.71 2.47
CA PRO A 139 -13.87 -8.08 2.57
C PRO A 139 -13.42 -8.70 1.23
N LYS A 140 -13.75 -8.06 0.10
CA LYS A 140 -13.36 -8.52 -1.25
C LYS A 140 -12.05 -7.91 -1.72
N LEU A 141 -11.57 -6.86 -1.06
CA LEU A 141 -10.33 -6.19 -1.39
C LEU A 141 -9.13 -7.02 -0.89
N ASP A 142 -8.01 -6.93 -1.58
CA ASP A 142 -6.85 -7.80 -1.34
C ASP A 142 -6.27 -7.61 0.06
N TYR A 143 -6.31 -6.39 0.60
CA TYR A 143 -5.86 -6.12 1.97
C TYR A 143 -6.67 -6.89 3.02
N TRP A 144 -8.00 -7.03 2.82
CA TRP A 144 -8.91 -7.64 3.79
C TRP A 144 -9.25 -9.10 3.52
N LYS A 145 -8.95 -9.66 2.36
CA LYS A 145 -9.26 -11.06 2.02
C LYS A 145 -8.77 -12.02 3.08
N ARG A 146 -7.59 -11.78 3.59
CA ARG A 146 -6.97 -12.65 4.57
C ARG A 146 -7.57 -12.54 5.97
N TYR A 147 -8.08 -11.38 6.36
CA TYR A 147 -8.85 -11.26 7.59
C TYR A 147 -10.08 -12.17 7.60
N LYS A 148 -10.71 -12.37 6.44
CA LYS A 148 -11.83 -13.31 6.29
C LYS A 148 -11.38 -14.76 6.40
N GLU A 149 -10.26 -15.11 5.81
CA GLU A 149 -9.64 -16.43 5.89
C GLU A 149 -9.24 -16.79 7.33
N LEU A 150 -8.79 -15.79 8.10
CA LEU A 150 -8.36 -15.93 9.50
C LEU A 150 -9.51 -15.81 10.51
N GLY A 151 -10.77 -15.67 10.08
CA GLY A 151 -11.91 -15.46 10.99
C GLY A 151 -12.15 -14.00 11.38
N GLY A 152 -11.52 -13.05 10.67
CA GLY A 152 -11.72 -11.61 10.86
C GLY A 152 -11.02 -11.03 12.10
N ASN A 153 -11.48 -9.85 12.53
CA ASN A 153 -10.89 -9.11 13.65
C ASN A 153 -10.85 -9.90 14.97
N LYS A 154 -11.87 -10.73 15.22
CA LYS A 154 -11.92 -11.52 16.45
C LYS A 154 -10.75 -12.50 16.55
N ALA A 155 -10.45 -13.25 15.50
CA ALA A 155 -9.32 -14.18 15.49
C ALA A 155 -7.98 -13.45 15.62
N PHE A 156 -7.87 -12.24 15.06
CA PHE A 156 -6.68 -11.42 15.20
C PHE A 156 -6.50 -10.90 16.63
N GLU A 157 -7.56 -10.45 17.30
CA GLU A 157 -7.51 -10.02 18.69
C GLU A 157 -7.22 -11.22 19.63
N GLU A 158 -7.79 -12.39 19.36
CA GLU A 158 -7.45 -13.63 20.08
C GLU A 158 -5.97 -14.00 19.90
N PHE A 159 -5.43 -13.85 18.70
CA PHE A 159 -4.00 -14.06 18.43
C PHE A 159 -3.11 -13.09 19.22
N LYS A 160 -3.43 -11.78 19.22
CA LYS A 160 -2.69 -10.79 20.00
C LYS A 160 -2.72 -11.11 21.51
N SER A 161 -3.89 -11.46 22.02
CA SER A 161 -4.06 -11.83 23.42
C SER A 161 -3.20 -13.05 23.79
N THR A 162 -3.23 -14.09 22.97
CA THR A 162 -2.41 -15.30 23.18
C THR A 162 -0.92 -14.98 23.21
N LEU A 163 -0.47 -14.10 22.28
CA LEU A 163 0.93 -13.67 22.21
C LEU A 163 1.35 -12.90 23.47
N ILE A 164 0.49 -12.01 23.98
CA ILE A 164 0.71 -11.28 25.25
C ILE A 164 0.82 -12.24 26.41
N ASP A 165 -0.10 -13.21 26.51
CA ASP A 165 -0.12 -14.21 27.57
C ASP A 165 1.14 -15.08 27.57
N GLU A 166 1.59 -15.53 26.39
CA GLU A 166 2.83 -16.29 26.24
C GLU A 166 4.06 -15.51 26.70
N ILE A 167 4.14 -14.20 26.35
CA ILE A 167 5.27 -13.35 26.76
C ILE A 167 5.24 -13.09 28.26
N ASN A 168 4.07 -12.85 28.84
CA ASN A 168 3.93 -12.66 30.30
C ASN A 168 4.30 -13.91 31.06
N ALA A 169 3.95 -15.09 30.54
CA ALA A 169 4.30 -16.39 31.17
C ALA A 169 5.81 -16.66 31.22
N LEU A 170 6.62 -15.97 30.39
CA LEU A 170 8.09 -16.12 30.42
C LEU A 170 8.74 -15.44 31.62
N ASN A 171 8.02 -14.63 32.38
CA ASN A 171 8.52 -13.90 33.56
C ASN A 171 9.88 -13.21 33.35
N ILE A 172 10.05 -12.57 32.20
CA ILE A 172 11.25 -11.80 31.82
C ILE A 172 10.88 -10.33 31.65
N GLU A 173 11.80 -9.44 31.93
CA GLU A 173 11.59 -7.99 31.87
C GLU A 173 12.66 -7.30 31.02
N GLY A 174 12.33 -6.09 30.52
CA GLY A 174 13.27 -5.24 29.80
C GLY A 174 13.67 -5.76 28.41
N MET A 175 14.93 -5.57 28.03
CA MET A 175 15.45 -5.94 26.70
C MET A 175 15.31 -7.42 26.34
N PRO A 176 15.50 -8.38 27.24
CA PRO A 176 15.23 -9.80 26.95
C PRO A 176 13.79 -10.07 26.57
N LYS A 177 12.83 -9.38 27.17
CA LYS A 177 11.40 -9.48 26.85
C LYS A 177 11.12 -8.97 25.42
N LEU A 178 11.67 -7.83 25.04
CA LEU A 178 11.56 -7.28 23.67
C LEU A 178 12.18 -8.22 22.63
N THR A 179 13.33 -8.80 22.92
CA THR A 179 13.98 -9.78 22.03
C THR A 179 13.11 -11.03 21.86
N LYS A 180 12.50 -11.52 22.93
CA LYS A 180 11.61 -12.67 22.86
C LYS A 180 10.31 -12.34 22.13
N LEU A 181 9.73 -11.15 22.34
CA LEU A 181 8.58 -10.67 21.58
C LEU A 181 8.88 -10.70 20.07
N ASN A 182 9.99 -10.10 19.63
CA ASN A 182 10.38 -10.10 18.23
C ASN A 182 10.59 -11.51 17.66
N SER A 183 11.14 -12.42 18.47
CA SER A 183 11.31 -13.82 18.07
C SER A 183 9.98 -14.54 17.91
N LEU A 184 9.02 -14.33 18.82
CA LEU A 184 7.68 -14.92 18.73
C LEU A 184 6.90 -14.34 17.57
N VAL A 185 6.90 -13.02 17.40
CA VAL A 185 6.30 -12.34 16.24
C VAL A 185 6.87 -12.91 14.95
N GLY A 186 8.18 -13.06 14.83
CA GLY A 186 8.84 -13.69 13.68
C GLY A 186 8.42 -15.14 13.44
N SER A 187 8.23 -15.93 14.49
CA SER A 187 7.77 -17.31 14.40
C SER A 187 6.34 -17.41 13.88
N TYR A 188 5.44 -16.58 14.39
CA TYR A 188 4.05 -16.53 13.94
C TYR A 188 3.92 -16.01 12.49
N ILE A 189 4.76 -15.07 12.07
CA ILE A 189 4.84 -14.60 10.67
C ILE A 189 5.10 -15.77 9.72
N ASN A 190 5.97 -16.67 10.06
CA ASN A 190 6.33 -17.82 9.23
C ASN A 190 5.25 -18.90 9.20
N LEU A 191 4.36 -18.94 10.18
CA LEU A 191 3.46 -20.06 10.36
C LEU A 191 2.12 -19.92 9.63
N GLU A 192 1.44 -18.80 9.58
CA GLU A 192 0.11 -18.77 8.93
C GLU A 192 -0.51 -17.36 8.75
N TYR A 193 -0.03 -16.33 9.44
CA TYR A 193 -0.64 -15.01 9.44
C TYR A 193 0.04 -14.06 8.46
N ARG A 194 -0.09 -14.31 7.16
CA ARG A 194 0.43 -13.41 6.14
C ARG A 194 -0.65 -12.44 5.68
N LEU A 195 -0.40 -11.15 5.78
CA LEU A 195 -1.26 -10.14 5.16
C LEU A 195 -1.20 -10.22 3.62
N PRO A 196 -2.27 -9.78 2.91
CA PRO A 196 -2.44 -9.99 1.48
C PRO A 196 -1.27 -9.55 0.62
N ASN A 197 -0.41 -8.71 0.91
CA ASN A 197 0.66 -8.20 0.03
C ASN A 197 2.07 -8.58 0.45
N GLY A 198 2.22 -9.62 1.24
CA GLY A 198 3.52 -10.09 1.70
C GLY A 198 4.17 -9.28 2.82
N ASN A 199 3.53 -8.22 3.31
CA ASN A 199 4.02 -7.32 4.36
C ASN A 199 3.57 -7.73 5.78
N THR A 200 3.37 -8.99 6.01
CA THR A 200 2.98 -9.52 7.33
C THR A 200 4.00 -9.17 8.42
N ALA A 201 5.29 -9.23 8.07
CA ALA A 201 6.36 -8.87 8.99
C ALA A 201 6.16 -7.45 9.53
N LYS A 202 5.87 -6.51 8.65
CA LYS A 202 5.69 -5.12 9.02
C LYS A 202 4.44 -4.88 9.85
N PHE A 203 3.30 -5.48 9.50
CA PHE A 203 2.07 -5.36 10.27
C PHE A 203 2.24 -5.85 11.72
N LEU A 204 2.94 -6.94 11.92
CA LEU A 204 3.22 -7.46 13.26
C LEU A 204 4.28 -6.62 13.97
N ASP A 205 5.28 -6.10 13.27
CA ASP A 205 6.24 -5.14 13.82
C ASP A 205 5.56 -3.85 14.28
N ASP A 206 4.62 -3.31 13.50
CA ASP A 206 3.85 -2.11 13.84
C ASP A 206 2.96 -2.35 15.10
N ASN A 207 2.41 -3.55 15.24
CA ASN A 207 1.64 -3.95 16.42
C ASN A 207 2.50 -4.43 17.60
N ALA A 208 3.79 -4.71 17.42
CA ALA A 208 4.70 -5.09 18.48
C ALA A 208 4.82 -3.99 19.56
N THR A 209 4.80 -2.71 19.16
CA THR A 209 4.77 -1.58 20.10
C THR A 209 3.46 -1.57 20.89
N TYR A 210 2.31 -1.80 20.24
CA TYR A 210 1.02 -1.90 20.92
C TYR A 210 1.00 -3.10 21.89
N ILE A 211 1.44 -4.27 21.44
CA ILE A 211 1.58 -5.46 22.27
C ILE A 211 2.54 -5.20 23.41
N GLY A 212 3.69 -4.56 23.16
CA GLY A 212 4.66 -4.18 24.17
C GLY A 212 4.12 -3.23 25.25
N ASN A 213 3.18 -2.37 24.92
CA ASN A 213 2.52 -1.48 25.87
C ASN A 213 1.45 -2.17 26.74
N GLN A 214 1.04 -3.38 26.37
CA GLN A 214 0.10 -4.21 27.14
C GLN A 214 0.82 -5.16 28.11
N LEU A 215 2.14 -5.32 27.99
CA LEU A 215 3.01 -6.13 28.83
C LEU A 215 3.57 -5.32 30.00
#